data_e4f8f1cdbe015e6bf3c2c43ade5b0d26
#
_entry.id   e4f8f1cdbe015e6bf3c2c43ade5b0d26
#
_cell.length_a   1.000
_cell.length_b   1.000
_cell.length_c   1.000
_cell.angle_alpha   90.00
_cell.angle_beta   90.00
_cell.angle_gamma   90.00
#
_symmetry.space_group_name_H-M   'P 1'
#
loop_
_entity.id
_entity.type
_entity.pdbx_description
1 polymer ?
#
loop_
_entity_poly.entity_id
_entity_poly.type
_entity_poly.pdbx_seq_one_letter_code
_entity_poly.pdbx_strand_id
1 'polypeptide(L)'
;MFEYSGLYEQLKRSGITRTDLTKIGISSRTIAKIGRGEKLSPRTLRKIADHLGCDPESLCRAVSANPILQILRDEKAAGISGGLYHELQVRMTYNSNHIEGSALTEEQTRMIFETNTIDAGDGVPVDDVLETVHHFRAIDCVIDEAENELTEAFIKRIHFILKHDTKDSGLDWFAVGDYKRRQNTVGGHETVKPGDVPACMKALLTAYNAKNIVDIQDVIALHAEFEYIHPFQDGNGRVGRLIALKECLRHNIIPFIIEDRKKAYYYRGLSKWKEEKAWLTDTCLDGQDTFVRLLDMLEIPHQ
;
A
#
# COMPACT_ATOMS: atom_id res chain seq x y z
N MET A 1 -5.26 -13.30 -10.75
CA MET A 1 -5.55 -13.87 -12.10
C MET A 1 -4.39 -13.52 -13.01
N PHE A 2 -4.19 -14.22 -14.13
CA PHE A 2 -3.19 -13.87 -15.17
C PHE A 2 -3.88 -13.54 -16.48
N GLU A 3 -3.47 -12.43 -17.07
CA GLU A 3 -3.88 -12.05 -18.41
C GLU A 3 -2.80 -12.48 -19.40
N TYR A 4 -3.21 -13.07 -20.52
CA TYR A 4 -2.34 -13.60 -21.56
C TYR A 4 -2.48 -12.82 -22.88
N SER A 5 -2.82 -11.51 -22.81
CA SER A 5 -2.95 -10.64 -23.99
C SER A 5 -1.69 -10.65 -24.84
N GLY A 6 -0.51 -10.51 -24.23
CA GLY A 6 0.77 -10.58 -24.93
C GLY A 6 1.00 -11.90 -25.65
N LEU A 7 0.63 -13.04 -25.04
CA LEU A 7 0.68 -14.33 -25.73
C LEU A 7 -0.23 -14.35 -26.97
N TYR A 8 -1.48 -13.88 -26.84
CA TYR A 8 -2.41 -13.88 -27.97
C TYR A 8 -1.93 -12.97 -29.11
N GLU A 9 -1.32 -11.85 -28.82
CA GLU A 9 -0.71 -10.98 -29.82
C GLU A 9 0.46 -11.67 -30.54
N GLN A 10 1.36 -12.32 -29.81
CA GLN A 10 2.49 -13.04 -30.40
C GLN A 10 2.03 -14.22 -31.28
N LEU A 11 1.04 -14.98 -30.81
CA LEU A 11 0.43 -16.06 -31.60
C LEU A 11 -0.17 -15.51 -32.92
N LYS A 12 -0.89 -14.39 -32.84
CA LYS A 12 -1.46 -13.72 -34.02
C LYS A 12 -0.37 -13.25 -34.99
N ARG A 13 0.71 -12.64 -34.51
CA ARG A 13 1.86 -12.20 -35.32
C ARG A 13 2.56 -13.37 -35.99
N SER A 14 2.64 -14.51 -35.33
CA SER A 14 3.30 -15.74 -35.83
C SER A 14 2.35 -16.58 -36.70
N GLY A 15 1.08 -16.19 -36.90
CA GLY A 15 0.11 -16.91 -37.67
C GLY A 15 -0.28 -18.28 -37.11
N ILE A 16 -0.09 -18.52 -35.82
CA ILE A 16 -0.40 -19.79 -35.14
C ILE A 16 -1.51 -19.59 -34.11
N THR A 17 -2.19 -20.68 -33.80
CA THR A 17 -3.28 -20.68 -32.81
C THR A 17 -2.79 -21.17 -31.47
N ARG A 18 -3.56 -20.90 -30.42
CA ARG A 18 -3.29 -21.43 -29.07
C ARG A 18 -3.19 -22.96 -29.05
N THR A 19 -3.95 -23.65 -29.88
CA THR A 19 -3.95 -25.11 -29.97
C THR A 19 -2.66 -25.63 -30.62
N ASP A 20 -2.01 -24.85 -31.46
CA ASP A 20 -0.73 -25.24 -32.08
C ASP A 20 0.41 -25.35 -31.07
N LEU A 21 0.28 -24.76 -29.88
CA LEU A 21 1.24 -24.94 -28.79
C LEU A 21 1.39 -26.42 -28.37
N THR A 22 0.43 -27.29 -28.71
CA THR A 22 0.58 -28.74 -28.52
C THR A 22 1.74 -29.32 -29.31
N LYS A 23 2.02 -28.76 -30.48
CA LYS A 23 3.12 -29.19 -31.39
C LYS A 23 4.50 -28.99 -30.75
N ILE A 24 4.62 -28.05 -29.82
CA ILE A 24 5.83 -27.84 -29.03
C ILE A 24 5.77 -28.53 -27.65
N GLY A 25 4.84 -29.46 -27.47
CA GLY A 25 4.72 -30.26 -26.24
C GLY A 25 4.14 -29.51 -25.05
N ILE A 26 3.28 -28.52 -25.28
CA ILE A 26 2.44 -27.92 -24.24
C ILE A 26 1.14 -28.74 -24.17
N SER A 27 0.82 -29.29 -23.00
CA SER A 27 -0.37 -30.15 -22.83
C SER A 27 -1.68 -29.36 -23.01
N SER A 28 -2.71 -30.03 -23.48
CA SER A 28 -4.05 -29.44 -23.57
C SER A 28 -4.57 -28.91 -22.22
N ARG A 29 -4.18 -29.56 -21.11
CA ARG A 29 -4.48 -29.08 -19.74
C ARG A 29 -3.81 -27.74 -19.46
N THR A 30 -2.55 -27.56 -19.89
CA THR A 30 -1.82 -26.28 -19.75
C THR A 30 -2.43 -25.20 -20.63
N ILE A 31 -2.84 -25.55 -21.84
CA ILE A 31 -3.57 -24.63 -22.75
C ILE A 31 -4.89 -24.17 -22.13
N ALA A 32 -5.62 -25.09 -21.48
CA ALA A 32 -6.84 -24.72 -20.76
C ALA A 32 -6.60 -23.74 -19.59
N LYS A 33 -5.44 -23.85 -18.91
CA LYS A 33 -5.02 -22.88 -17.88
C LYS A 33 -4.88 -21.46 -18.41
N ILE A 34 -4.31 -21.30 -19.60
CA ILE A 34 -4.20 -20.00 -20.27
C ILE A 34 -5.60 -19.38 -20.45
N GLY A 35 -6.56 -20.18 -20.94
CA GLY A 35 -7.94 -19.70 -21.13
C GLY A 35 -8.69 -19.33 -19.84
N ARG A 36 -8.27 -19.88 -18.69
CA ARG A 36 -8.84 -19.58 -17.38
C ARG A 36 -8.05 -18.50 -16.61
N GLY A 37 -7.00 -17.94 -17.21
CA GLY A 37 -6.14 -16.98 -16.51
C GLY A 37 -5.37 -17.57 -15.33
N GLU A 38 -5.07 -18.87 -15.35
CA GLU A 38 -4.27 -19.51 -14.30
C GLU A 38 -2.77 -19.33 -14.55
N LYS A 39 -1.99 -19.25 -13.48
CA LYS A 39 -0.52 -19.11 -13.54
C LYS A 39 0.12 -20.32 -14.24
N LEU A 40 0.95 -20.06 -15.24
CA LEU A 40 1.84 -21.05 -15.82
C LEU A 40 3.19 -21.10 -15.08
N SER A 41 3.87 -22.23 -15.16
CA SER A 41 5.23 -22.32 -14.61
C SER A 41 6.21 -21.48 -15.44
N PRO A 42 7.28 -20.92 -14.83
CA PRO A 42 8.31 -20.16 -15.54
C PRO A 42 8.93 -20.98 -16.68
N ARG A 43 9.10 -22.31 -16.47
CA ARG A 43 9.61 -23.24 -17.50
C ARG A 43 8.67 -23.33 -18.72
N THR A 44 7.35 -23.33 -18.47
CA THR A 44 6.35 -23.37 -19.55
C THR A 44 6.33 -22.05 -20.31
N LEU A 45 6.35 -20.91 -19.61
CA LEU A 45 6.39 -19.60 -20.26
C LEU A 45 7.64 -19.43 -21.11
N ARG A 46 8.81 -19.80 -20.59
CA ARG A 46 10.07 -19.75 -21.35
C ARG A 46 10.01 -20.63 -22.63
N LYS A 47 9.49 -21.84 -22.52
CA LYS A 47 9.33 -22.73 -23.68
C LYS A 47 8.44 -22.14 -24.77
N ILE A 48 7.36 -21.45 -24.38
CA ILE A 48 6.48 -20.75 -25.33
C ILE A 48 7.18 -19.53 -25.94
N ALA A 49 7.86 -18.76 -25.11
CA ALA A 49 8.61 -17.56 -25.52
C ALA A 49 9.73 -17.88 -26.49
N ASP A 50 10.51 -18.93 -26.23
CA ASP A 50 11.59 -19.41 -27.12
C ASP A 50 11.03 -19.80 -28.50
N HIS A 51 9.85 -20.43 -28.52
CA HIS A 51 9.20 -20.79 -29.79
C HIS A 51 8.67 -19.58 -30.56
N LEU A 52 8.18 -18.55 -29.86
CA LEU A 52 7.64 -17.34 -30.44
C LEU A 52 8.70 -16.25 -30.68
N GLY A 53 9.93 -16.46 -30.23
CA GLY A 53 11.03 -15.50 -30.40
C GLY A 53 10.83 -14.21 -29.59
N CYS A 54 10.25 -14.29 -28.39
CA CYS A 54 9.93 -13.13 -27.55
C CYS A 54 10.39 -13.33 -26.09
N ASP A 55 10.27 -12.27 -25.27
CA ASP A 55 10.55 -12.35 -23.85
C ASP A 55 9.41 -13.10 -23.12
N PRO A 56 9.71 -14.07 -22.24
CA PRO A 56 8.72 -14.75 -21.41
C PRO A 56 7.83 -13.81 -20.60
N GLU A 57 8.37 -12.69 -20.12
CA GLU A 57 7.63 -11.70 -19.31
C GLU A 57 6.60 -10.93 -20.15
N SER A 58 6.80 -10.84 -21.46
CA SER A 58 5.85 -10.22 -22.39
C SER A 58 4.60 -11.05 -22.66
N LEU A 59 4.60 -12.36 -22.33
CA LEU A 59 3.53 -13.27 -22.67
C LEU A 59 2.30 -13.16 -21.76
N CYS A 60 2.52 -12.83 -20.50
CA CYS A 60 1.42 -12.69 -19.52
C CYS A 60 1.78 -11.73 -18.42
N ARG A 61 0.76 -11.11 -17.84
CA ARG A 61 0.88 -10.30 -16.63
C ARG A 61 -0.09 -10.78 -15.55
N ALA A 62 0.30 -10.62 -14.30
CA ALA A 62 -0.62 -10.79 -13.20
C ALA A 62 -1.62 -9.62 -13.20
N VAL A 63 -2.91 -9.93 -13.08
CA VAL A 63 -3.98 -8.94 -12.98
C VAL A 63 -4.61 -9.10 -11.62
N SER A 64 -4.72 -8.03 -10.88
CA SER A 64 -5.40 -8.03 -9.58
C SER A 64 -6.90 -8.28 -9.76
N ALA A 65 -7.51 -8.95 -8.78
CA ALA A 65 -8.95 -9.01 -8.66
C ALA A 65 -9.56 -7.66 -8.23
N ASN A 66 -8.74 -6.77 -7.70
CA ASN A 66 -9.11 -5.41 -7.32
C ASN A 66 -8.84 -4.43 -8.48
N PRO A 67 -9.88 -3.82 -9.09
CA PRO A 67 -9.70 -2.89 -10.20
C PRO A 67 -8.88 -1.65 -9.84
N ILE A 68 -9.07 -1.10 -8.64
CA ILE A 68 -8.32 0.05 -8.13
C ILE A 68 -6.83 -0.28 -8.05
N LEU A 69 -6.47 -1.42 -7.46
CA LEU A 69 -5.09 -1.88 -7.38
C LEU A 69 -4.47 -2.10 -8.76
N GLN A 70 -5.25 -2.62 -9.71
CA GLN A 70 -4.76 -2.81 -11.07
C GLN A 70 -4.46 -1.47 -11.76
N ILE A 71 -5.35 -0.48 -11.63
CA ILE A 71 -5.13 0.87 -12.16
C ILE A 71 -3.87 1.48 -11.54
N LEU A 72 -3.71 1.42 -10.22
CA LEU A 72 -2.53 1.93 -9.53
C LEU A 72 -1.23 1.32 -10.07
N ARG A 73 -1.21 0.01 -10.31
CA ARG A 73 -0.05 -0.70 -10.88
C ARG A 73 0.23 -0.33 -12.33
N ASP A 74 -0.80 -0.24 -13.14
CA ASP A 74 -0.67 0.09 -14.57
C ASP A 74 -0.18 1.54 -14.74
N GLU A 75 -0.74 2.49 -13.98
CA GLU A 75 -0.34 3.90 -14.01
C GLU A 75 1.07 4.11 -13.45
N LYS A 76 1.42 3.42 -12.34
CA LYS A 76 2.79 3.41 -11.80
C LYS A 76 3.79 2.93 -12.83
N ALA A 77 3.52 1.80 -13.48
CA ALA A 77 4.42 1.22 -14.49
C ALA A 77 4.55 2.09 -15.74
N ALA A 78 3.49 2.80 -16.12
CA ALA A 78 3.46 3.69 -17.26
C ALA A 78 3.96 5.12 -16.98
N GLY A 79 4.18 5.47 -15.70
CA GLY A 79 4.58 6.82 -15.28
C GLY A 79 3.51 7.88 -15.62
N ILE A 80 2.23 7.53 -15.48
CA ILE A 80 1.12 8.44 -15.82
C ILE A 80 1.04 9.57 -14.80
N SER A 81 1.06 10.80 -15.28
CA SER A 81 0.83 12.01 -14.48
C SER A 81 -0.67 12.34 -14.45
N GLY A 82 -1.16 12.80 -13.29
CA GLY A 82 -2.55 13.22 -13.09
C GLY A 82 -3.56 12.07 -12.98
N GLY A 83 -3.12 10.80 -12.98
CA GLY A 83 -3.96 9.63 -12.74
C GLY A 83 -4.13 9.32 -11.24
N LEU A 84 -4.81 8.20 -10.96
CA LEU A 84 -5.09 7.74 -9.60
C LEU A 84 -3.83 7.51 -8.77
N TYR A 85 -2.81 6.87 -9.37
CA TYR A 85 -1.54 6.64 -8.70
C TYR A 85 -0.87 7.95 -8.29
N HIS A 86 -0.83 8.93 -9.19
CA HIS A 86 -0.26 10.24 -8.92
C HIS A 86 -1.01 10.96 -7.77
N GLU A 87 -2.34 11.04 -7.88
CA GLU A 87 -3.15 11.72 -6.86
C GLU A 87 -3.11 11.00 -5.50
N LEU A 88 -3.08 9.66 -5.49
CA LEU A 88 -2.90 8.89 -4.26
C LEU A 88 -1.55 9.21 -3.61
N GLN A 89 -0.46 9.21 -4.38
CA GLN A 89 0.89 9.54 -3.89
C GLN A 89 0.91 10.91 -3.21
N VAL A 90 0.42 11.94 -3.89
CA VAL A 90 0.45 13.32 -3.38
C VAL A 90 -0.48 13.48 -2.17
N ARG A 91 -1.76 13.13 -2.30
CA ARG A 91 -2.77 13.40 -1.26
C ARG A 91 -2.55 12.58 0.00
N MET A 92 -2.23 11.31 -0.14
CA MET A 92 -2.00 10.45 1.02
C MET A 92 -0.72 10.86 1.74
N THR A 93 0.35 11.17 1.00
CA THR A 93 1.62 11.60 1.61
C THR A 93 1.47 12.94 2.32
N TYR A 94 0.88 13.94 1.66
CA TYR A 94 0.63 15.24 2.28
C TYR A 94 -0.17 15.09 3.58
N ASN A 95 -1.37 14.52 3.51
CA ASN A 95 -2.24 14.42 4.67
C ASN A 95 -1.62 13.58 5.79
N SER A 96 -1.01 12.43 5.45
CA SER A 96 -0.40 11.54 6.44
C SER A 96 0.77 12.20 7.17
N ASN A 97 1.64 12.93 6.47
CA ASN A 97 2.76 13.64 7.09
C ASN A 97 2.31 14.88 7.86
N HIS A 98 1.33 15.63 7.34
CA HIS A 98 0.83 16.85 7.98
C HIS A 98 0.07 16.55 9.28
N ILE A 99 -0.63 15.40 9.36
CA ILE A 99 -1.20 14.87 10.60
C ILE A 99 -0.10 14.68 11.67
N GLU A 100 1.09 14.23 11.28
CA GLU A 100 2.22 14.03 12.19
C GLU A 100 3.05 15.32 12.44
N GLY A 101 2.71 16.42 11.80
CA GLY A 101 3.30 17.74 12.07
C GLY A 101 4.30 18.22 11.03
N SER A 102 4.40 17.60 9.85
CA SER A 102 5.19 18.11 8.75
C SER A 102 4.74 19.53 8.36
N ALA A 103 5.70 20.39 8.07
CA ALA A 103 5.47 21.76 7.63
C ALA A 103 5.23 21.90 6.12
N LEU A 104 5.41 20.81 5.34
CA LEU A 104 5.24 20.85 3.89
C LEU A 104 3.78 21.06 3.50
N THR A 105 3.54 21.94 2.54
CA THR A 105 2.23 22.12 1.91
C THR A 105 1.92 20.99 0.91
N GLU A 106 0.66 20.86 0.51
CA GLU A 106 0.28 19.90 -0.55
C GLU A 106 0.97 20.22 -1.87
N GLU A 107 1.13 21.51 -2.20
CA GLU A 107 1.82 21.95 -3.41
C GLU A 107 3.31 21.59 -3.38
N GLN A 108 3.98 21.80 -2.24
CA GLN A 108 5.38 21.37 -2.07
C GLN A 108 5.52 19.84 -2.14
N THR A 109 4.59 19.09 -1.54
CA THR A 109 4.54 17.63 -1.63
C THR A 109 4.38 17.18 -3.08
N ARG A 110 3.49 17.81 -3.84
CA ARG A 110 3.28 17.58 -5.27
C ARG A 110 4.53 17.90 -6.09
N MET A 111 5.16 19.03 -5.84
CA MET A 111 6.41 19.44 -6.51
C MET A 111 7.52 18.42 -6.28
N ILE A 112 7.69 17.93 -5.05
CA ILE A 112 8.71 16.89 -4.76
C ILE A 112 8.39 15.63 -5.56
N PHE A 113 7.13 15.19 -5.62
CA PHE A 113 6.75 13.99 -6.35
C PHE A 113 6.97 14.12 -7.87
N GLU A 114 6.53 15.24 -8.46
CA GLU A 114 6.54 15.45 -9.91
C GLU A 114 7.93 15.78 -10.47
N THR A 115 8.71 16.57 -9.73
CA THR A 115 9.93 17.19 -10.25
C THR A 115 11.20 16.83 -9.48
N ASN A 116 11.06 16.13 -8.34
CA ASN A 116 12.15 15.87 -7.40
C ASN A 116 12.88 17.17 -6.95
N THR A 117 12.14 18.27 -6.89
CA THR A 117 12.60 19.58 -6.40
C THR A 117 11.65 20.13 -5.35
N ILE A 118 12.07 21.17 -4.63
CA ILE A 118 11.26 21.87 -3.65
C ILE A 118 11.58 23.37 -3.68
N ASP A 119 10.53 24.19 -3.57
CA ASP A 119 10.69 25.59 -3.18
C ASP A 119 10.61 25.66 -1.65
N ALA A 120 11.76 25.84 -1.01
CA ALA A 120 11.89 25.82 0.44
C ALA A 120 11.41 27.11 1.12
N GLY A 121 11.17 28.21 0.38
CA GLY A 121 10.75 29.48 0.94
C GLY A 121 11.58 29.90 2.17
N ASP A 122 10.90 30.14 3.30
CA ASP A 122 11.55 30.54 4.57
C ASP A 122 12.25 29.40 5.34
N GLY A 123 12.40 28.26 4.70
CA GLY A 123 13.06 27.07 5.25
C GLY A 123 12.08 25.94 5.56
N VAL A 124 12.44 24.74 5.13
CA VAL A 124 11.72 23.50 5.38
C VAL A 124 12.64 22.55 6.12
N PRO A 125 12.19 21.86 7.18
CA PRO A 125 12.99 20.85 7.85
C PRO A 125 13.43 19.76 6.86
N VAL A 126 14.70 19.39 6.89
CA VAL A 126 15.23 18.35 5.99
C VAL A 126 14.52 17.01 6.21
N ASP A 127 14.20 16.68 7.46
CA ASP A 127 13.48 15.45 7.77
C ASP A 127 12.08 15.42 7.14
N ASP A 128 11.37 16.55 7.05
CA ASP A 128 10.06 16.62 6.39
C ASP A 128 10.16 16.26 4.90
N VAL A 129 11.22 16.71 4.24
CA VAL A 129 11.49 16.37 2.83
C VAL A 129 11.84 14.88 2.69
N LEU A 130 12.74 14.38 3.55
CA LEU A 130 13.14 12.97 3.54
C LEU A 130 11.94 12.05 3.81
N GLU A 131 11.16 12.33 4.87
CA GLU A 131 9.98 11.56 5.23
C GLU A 131 8.90 11.62 4.14
N THR A 132 8.79 12.72 3.39
CA THR A 132 7.89 12.82 2.23
C THR A 132 8.34 11.91 1.10
N VAL A 133 9.61 11.95 0.71
CA VAL A 133 10.16 11.05 -0.32
C VAL A 133 10.05 9.58 0.12
N HIS A 134 10.31 9.29 1.38
CA HIS A 134 10.19 7.95 1.94
C HIS A 134 8.73 7.47 1.98
N HIS A 135 7.78 8.37 2.22
CA HIS A 135 6.37 8.02 2.21
C HIS A 135 5.89 7.61 0.81
N PHE A 136 6.35 8.30 -0.25
CA PHE A 136 6.10 7.85 -1.63
C PHE A 136 6.62 6.43 -1.88
N ARG A 137 7.85 6.14 -1.46
CA ARG A 137 8.44 4.79 -1.58
C ARG A 137 7.68 3.75 -0.77
N ALA A 138 7.15 4.13 0.39
CA ALA A 138 6.32 3.26 1.21
C ALA A 138 4.97 2.94 0.55
N ILE A 139 4.32 3.92 -0.08
CA ILE A 139 3.12 3.69 -0.90
C ILE A 139 3.43 2.75 -2.07
N ASP A 140 4.57 2.92 -2.74
CA ASP A 140 5.01 2.00 -3.80
C ASP A 140 5.15 0.56 -3.30
N CYS A 141 5.80 0.38 -2.14
CA CYS A 141 5.92 -0.93 -1.50
C CYS A 141 4.55 -1.52 -1.14
N VAL A 142 3.60 -0.70 -0.68
CA VAL A 142 2.22 -1.10 -0.40
C VAL A 142 1.52 -1.59 -1.66
N ILE A 143 1.60 -0.86 -2.77
CA ILE A 143 0.96 -1.22 -4.05
C ILE A 143 1.54 -2.53 -4.60
N ASP A 144 2.87 -2.67 -4.57
CA ASP A 144 3.57 -3.84 -5.10
C ASP A 144 3.21 -5.12 -4.32
N GLU A 145 3.06 -5.00 -3.00
CA GLU A 145 2.81 -6.14 -2.11
C GLU A 145 1.37 -6.19 -1.55
N ALA A 146 0.45 -5.43 -2.11
CA ALA A 146 -0.91 -5.31 -1.60
C ALA A 146 -1.60 -6.67 -1.41
N GLU A 147 -1.44 -7.62 -2.33
CA GLU A 147 -2.09 -8.93 -2.29
C GLU A 147 -1.45 -9.94 -1.32
N ASN A 148 -0.24 -9.65 -0.82
CA ASN A 148 0.43 -10.53 0.13
C ASN A 148 -0.21 -10.45 1.52
N GLU A 149 -0.10 -11.52 2.29
CA GLU A 149 -0.54 -11.54 3.68
C GLU A 149 0.19 -10.46 4.51
N LEU A 150 -0.53 -9.80 5.42
CA LEU A 150 0.06 -8.82 6.32
C LEU A 150 0.93 -9.52 7.35
N THR A 151 2.22 -9.22 7.34
CA THR A 151 3.21 -9.82 8.22
C THR A 151 3.95 -8.79 9.05
N GLU A 152 4.50 -9.24 10.18
CA GLU A 152 5.38 -8.40 11.01
C GLU A 152 6.59 -7.89 10.22
N ALA A 153 7.16 -8.72 9.33
CA ALA A 153 8.29 -8.33 8.49
C ALA A 153 7.91 -7.20 7.51
N PHE A 154 6.71 -7.24 6.92
CA PHE A 154 6.21 -6.16 6.06
C PHE A 154 6.05 -4.86 6.86
N ILE A 155 5.42 -4.91 8.04
CA ILE A 155 5.21 -3.74 8.91
C ILE A 155 6.54 -3.08 9.30
N LYS A 156 7.52 -3.87 9.71
CA LYS A 156 8.88 -3.41 10.05
C LYS A 156 9.60 -2.80 8.85
N ARG A 157 9.41 -3.37 7.65
CA ARG A 157 9.97 -2.82 6.42
C ARG A 157 9.35 -1.48 6.05
N ILE A 158 8.02 -1.29 6.17
CA ILE A 158 7.37 0.00 5.97
C ILE A 158 7.94 1.04 6.93
N HIS A 159 8.09 0.69 8.21
CA HIS A 159 8.73 1.58 9.18
C HIS A 159 10.18 1.92 8.80
N PHE A 160 10.95 0.92 8.35
CA PHE A 160 12.33 1.15 7.86
C PHE A 160 12.33 2.13 6.70
N ILE A 161 11.48 1.93 5.67
CA ILE A 161 11.39 2.84 4.53
C ILE A 161 11.07 4.27 4.97
N LEU A 162 10.18 4.46 5.94
CA LEU A 162 9.78 5.79 6.40
C LEU A 162 10.87 6.51 7.19
N LYS A 163 11.64 5.79 8.02
CA LYS A 163 12.48 6.40 9.07
C LYS A 163 13.98 6.27 8.85
N HIS A 164 14.45 5.52 7.82
CA HIS A 164 15.88 5.47 7.54
C HIS A 164 16.39 6.86 7.11
N ASP A 165 17.64 7.15 7.42
CA ASP A 165 18.35 8.40 7.08
C ASP A 165 17.74 9.70 7.65
N THR A 166 16.70 9.61 8.50
CA THR A 166 16.21 10.76 9.27
C THR A 166 17.15 11.06 10.44
N LYS A 167 17.06 12.26 11.00
CA LYS A 167 17.87 12.67 12.16
C LYS A 167 17.80 11.66 13.31
N ASP A 168 16.60 11.15 13.60
CA ASP A 168 16.37 10.20 14.68
C ASP A 168 16.99 8.83 14.41
N SER A 169 17.16 8.44 13.14
CA SER A 169 17.76 7.17 12.77
C SER A 169 19.21 7.00 13.23
N GLY A 170 19.90 8.10 13.48
CA GLY A 170 21.26 8.12 14.04
C GLY A 170 21.35 7.89 15.55
N LEU A 171 20.22 7.78 16.25
CA LEU A 171 20.19 7.61 17.71
C LEU A 171 20.26 6.12 18.08
N ASP A 172 21.19 5.73 18.94
CA ASP A 172 21.40 4.32 19.34
C ASP A 172 20.15 3.61 19.88
N TRP A 173 19.24 4.37 20.47
CA TRP A 173 18.01 3.86 21.04
C TRP A 173 16.82 3.85 20.08
N PHE A 174 16.94 4.49 18.92
CA PHE A 174 15.90 4.52 17.90
C PHE A 174 16.06 3.34 16.94
N ALA A 175 15.16 2.37 17.07
CA ALA A 175 15.24 1.14 16.28
C ALA A 175 14.51 1.30 14.94
N VAL A 176 15.23 1.75 13.90
CA VAL A 176 14.69 1.86 12.55
C VAL A 176 14.35 0.47 11.99
N GLY A 177 13.11 0.26 11.59
CA GLY A 177 12.66 -1.03 11.08
C GLY A 177 12.50 -2.11 12.15
N ASP A 178 12.51 -1.74 13.43
CA ASP A 178 12.27 -2.67 14.53
C ASP A 178 11.46 -2.00 15.65
N TYR A 179 10.94 -2.80 16.59
CA TYR A 179 10.08 -2.33 17.65
C TYR A 179 10.83 -1.42 18.63
N LYS A 180 10.07 -0.52 19.25
CA LYS A 180 10.58 0.45 20.22
C LYS A 180 11.33 -0.20 21.36
N ARG A 181 12.39 0.47 21.81
CA ARG A 181 13.21 0.07 22.96
C ARG A 181 12.90 0.85 24.21
N ARG A 182 12.21 1.99 24.08
CA ARG A 182 11.83 2.87 25.19
C ARG A 182 10.33 3.03 25.24
N GLN A 183 9.80 3.17 26.46
CA GLN A 183 8.40 3.50 26.68
C GLN A 183 8.09 4.86 26.04
N ASN A 184 6.96 4.96 25.39
CA ASN A 184 6.42 6.19 24.86
C ASN A 184 4.95 6.40 25.28
N THR A 185 4.46 7.60 25.10
CA THR A 185 3.09 8.00 25.42
C THR A 185 2.44 8.64 24.20
N VAL A 186 1.15 8.46 24.05
CA VAL A 186 0.34 9.08 22.99
C VAL A 186 -0.89 9.70 23.63
N GLY A 187 -1.13 10.99 23.36
CA GLY A 187 -2.29 11.68 23.91
C GLY A 187 -2.37 11.65 25.45
N GLY A 188 -1.21 11.56 26.14
CA GLY A 188 -1.12 11.46 27.60
C GLY A 188 -1.33 10.06 28.17
N HIS A 189 -1.52 9.04 27.33
CA HIS A 189 -1.65 7.64 27.76
C HIS A 189 -0.38 6.84 27.46
N GLU A 190 -0.01 5.95 28.38
CA GLU A 190 1.07 4.99 28.15
C GLU A 190 0.63 3.95 27.09
N THR A 191 1.48 3.71 26.13
CA THR A 191 1.31 2.66 25.12
C THR A 191 1.79 1.31 25.66
N VAL A 192 1.66 0.23 24.88
CA VAL A 192 2.18 -1.09 25.28
C VAL A 192 3.68 -1.01 25.59
N LYS A 193 4.12 -1.65 26.68
CA LYS A 193 5.53 -1.67 27.09
C LYS A 193 6.41 -2.32 26.04
N PRO A 194 7.65 -1.86 25.81
CA PRO A 194 8.53 -2.40 24.79
C PRO A 194 8.67 -3.93 24.82
N GLY A 195 8.78 -4.53 25.99
CA GLY A 195 8.90 -5.99 26.15
C GLY A 195 7.66 -6.79 25.73
N ASP A 196 6.49 -6.16 25.76
CA ASP A 196 5.21 -6.81 25.45
C ASP A 196 4.80 -6.60 23.97
N VAL A 197 5.42 -5.64 23.28
CA VAL A 197 5.08 -5.30 21.87
C VAL A 197 5.12 -6.53 20.95
N PRO A 198 6.15 -7.39 20.95
CA PRO A 198 6.20 -8.54 20.05
C PRO A 198 5.01 -9.50 20.24
N ALA A 199 4.63 -9.76 21.49
CA ALA A 199 3.50 -10.63 21.79
C ALA A 199 2.16 -10.02 21.36
N CYS A 200 1.97 -8.71 21.60
CA CYS A 200 0.76 -7.99 21.20
C CYS A 200 0.64 -7.93 19.65
N MET A 201 1.71 -7.62 18.95
CA MET A 201 1.70 -7.59 17.48
C MET A 201 1.44 -8.97 16.88
N LYS A 202 2.06 -10.01 17.41
CA LYS A 202 1.79 -11.39 16.98
C LYS A 202 0.31 -11.76 17.18
N ALA A 203 -0.27 -11.44 18.34
CA ALA A 203 -1.66 -11.71 18.64
C ALA A 203 -2.60 -10.95 17.68
N LEU A 204 -2.35 -9.65 17.44
CA LEU A 204 -3.11 -8.82 16.52
C LEU A 204 -3.10 -9.42 15.10
N LEU A 205 -1.92 -9.72 14.56
CA LEU A 205 -1.79 -10.25 13.20
C LEU A 205 -2.39 -11.65 13.06
N THR A 206 -2.22 -12.51 14.08
CA THR A 206 -2.82 -13.85 14.08
C THR A 206 -4.35 -13.76 14.04
N ALA A 207 -4.95 -12.89 14.86
CA ALA A 207 -6.40 -12.72 14.90
C ALA A 207 -6.94 -12.10 13.61
N TYR A 208 -6.23 -11.14 13.02
CA TYR A 208 -6.61 -10.49 11.77
C TYR A 208 -6.53 -11.46 10.59
N ASN A 209 -5.40 -12.14 10.41
CA ASN A 209 -5.17 -13.05 9.29
C ASN A 209 -6.01 -14.35 9.35
N ALA A 210 -6.57 -14.69 10.51
CA ALA A 210 -7.52 -15.80 10.65
C ALA A 210 -8.92 -15.51 10.07
N LYS A 211 -9.21 -14.27 9.68
CA LYS A 211 -10.52 -13.90 9.11
C LYS A 211 -10.64 -14.39 7.67
N ASN A 212 -11.71 -15.09 7.36
CA ASN A 212 -12.01 -15.54 5.99
C ASN A 212 -12.52 -14.42 5.08
N ILE A 213 -13.25 -13.47 5.67
CA ILE A 213 -13.79 -12.28 5.00
C ILE A 213 -13.38 -11.08 5.85
N VAL A 214 -12.87 -10.07 5.21
CA VAL A 214 -12.45 -8.80 5.83
C VAL A 214 -13.27 -7.68 5.20
N ASP A 215 -13.87 -6.87 6.02
CA ASP A 215 -14.60 -5.66 5.63
C ASP A 215 -13.89 -4.38 6.14
N ILE A 216 -14.47 -3.22 5.84
CA ILE A 216 -13.90 -1.93 6.25
C ILE A 216 -13.81 -1.79 7.77
N GLN A 217 -14.74 -2.37 8.54
CA GLN A 217 -14.72 -2.31 10.00
C GLN A 217 -13.53 -3.11 10.56
N ASP A 218 -13.18 -4.21 9.92
CA ASP A 218 -12.03 -5.02 10.29
C ASP A 218 -10.71 -4.27 10.03
N VAL A 219 -10.61 -3.54 8.91
CA VAL A 219 -9.43 -2.71 8.60
C VAL A 219 -9.31 -1.55 9.59
N ILE A 220 -10.41 -0.88 9.92
CA ILE A 220 -10.43 0.20 10.92
C ILE A 220 -10.04 -0.34 12.30
N ALA A 221 -10.55 -1.52 12.67
CA ALA A 221 -10.20 -2.16 13.94
C ALA A 221 -8.71 -2.54 14.00
N LEU A 222 -8.15 -3.10 12.92
CA LEU A 222 -6.72 -3.40 12.80
C LEU A 222 -5.89 -2.14 13.00
N HIS A 223 -6.26 -1.05 12.33
CA HIS A 223 -5.59 0.24 12.43
C HIS A 223 -5.63 0.78 13.88
N ALA A 224 -6.80 0.78 14.51
CA ALA A 224 -6.96 1.26 15.89
C ALA A 224 -6.17 0.44 16.91
N GLU A 225 -6.17 -0.89 16.79
CA GLU A 225 -5.41 -1.76 17.69
C GLU A 225 -3.89 -1.62 17.46
N PHE A 226 -3.45 -1.41 16.21
CA PHE A 226 -2.06 -1.10 15.89
C PHE A 226 -1.63 0.23 16.56
N GLU A 227 -2.45 1.27 16.45
CA GLU A 227 -2.19 2.57 17.10
C GLU A 227 -2.19 2.46 18.63
N TYR A 228 -3.04 1.61 19.21
CA TYR A 228 -3.05 1.34 20.64
C TYR A 228 -1.76 0.64 21.10
N ILE A 229 -1.27 -0.35 20.35
CA ILE A 229 0.00 -1.03 20.66
C ILE A 229 1.16 -0.05 20.53
N HIS A 230 1.14 0.80 19.52
CA HIS A 230 2.17 1.80 19.21
C HIS A 230 3.57 1.20 19.17
N PRO A 231 3.81 0.26 18.22
CA PRO A 231 4.95 -0.65 18.29
C PRO A 231 6.31 0.01 18.06
N PHE A 232 6.35 1.17 17.39
CA PHE A 232 7.59 1.86 17.07
C PHE A 232 7.83 3.06 17.97
N GLN A 233 9.06 3.56 17.97
CA GLN A 233 9.41 4.72 18.76
C GLN A 233 8.77 6.00 18.22
N ASP A 234 8.67 6.11 16.89
CA ASP A 234 7.98 7.15 16.12
C ASP A 234 7.46 6.56 14.81
N GLY A 235 6.66 7.32 14.03
CA GLY A 235 6.14 6.91 12.73
C GLY A 235 4.96 5.92 12.75
N ASN A 236 4.40 5.62 13.91
CA ASN A 236 3.30 4.65 14.04
C ASN A 236 2.07 5.08 13.21
N GLY A 237 1.62 6.32 13.33
CA GLY A 237 0.46 6.82 12.59
C GLY A 237 0.62 6.65 11.07
N ARG A 238 1.79 6.98 10.52
CA ARG A 238 2.08 6.81 9.09
C ARG A 238 2.08 5.33 8.69
N VAL A 239 2.75 4.47 9.47
CA VAL A 239 2.75 3.01 9.25
C VAL A 239 1.33 2.46 9.34
N GLY A 240 0.56 2.84 10.34
CA GLY A 240 -0.82 2.38 10.54
C GLY A 240 -1.74 2.74 9.37
N ARG A 241 -1.66 3.97 8.85
CA ARG A 241 -2.43 4.40 7.67
C ARG A 241 -1.99 3.68 6.39
N LEU A 242 -0.69 3.39 6.22
CA LEU A 242 -0.18 2.60 5.09
C LEU A 242 -0.60 1.12 5.17
N ILE A 243 -0.65 0.53 6.36
CA ILE A 243 -1.21 -0.82 6.57
C ILE A 243 -2.69 -0.83 6.20
N ALA A 244 -3.45 0.18 6.62
CA ALA A 244 -4.87 0.28 6.27
C ALA A 244 -5.07 0.39 4.75
N LEU A 245 -4.28 1.21 4.04
CA LEU A 245 -4.29 1.26 2.58
C LEU A 245 -4.02 -0.12 1.97
N LYS A 246 -2.97 -0.81 2.44
CA LYS A 246 -2.61 -2.15 1.95
C LYS A 246 -3.78 -3.13 2.09
N GLU A 247 -4.39 -3.18 3.27
CA GLU A 247 -5.45 -4.15 3.52
C GLU A 247 -6.76 -3.79 2.80
N CYS A 248 -7.07 -2.50 2.62
CA CYS A 248 -8.15 -2.09 1.71
C CYS A 248 -7.91 -2.61 0.29
N LEU A 249 -6.71 -2.39 -0.25
CA LEU A 249 -6.35 -2.85 -1.60
C LEU A 249 -6.37 -4.39 -1.70
N ARG A 250 -5.91 -5.10 -0.67
CA ARG A 250 -5.90 -6.57 -0.62
C ARG A 250 -7.30 -7.17 -0.71
N HIS A 251 -8.24 -6.56 0.01
CA HIS A 251 -9.59 -7.10 0.19
C HIS A 251 -10.64 -6.47 -0.74
N ASN A 252 -10.20 -5.72 -1.75
CA ASN A 252 -11.09 -5.01 -2.69
C ASN A 252 -12.05 -4.05 -1.98
N ILE A 253 -11.55 -3.36 -0.97
CA ILE A 253 -12.25 -2.31 -0.24
C ILE A 253 -11.74 -0.98 -0.76
N ILE A 254 -12.62 -0.01 -0.99
CA ILE A 254 -12.20 1.36 -1.34
C ILE A 254 -11.37 1.92 -0.18
N PRO A 255 -10.14 2.40 -0.44
CA PRO A 255 -9.29 2.97 0.60
C PRO A 255 -9.88 4.25 1.20
N PHE A 256 -9.35 4.66 2.34
CA PHE A 256 -9.67 5.96 2.95
C PHE A 256 -8.41 6.82 3.10
N ILE A 257 -8.56 8.12 2.93
CA ILE A 257 -7.53 9.13 3.20
C ILE A 257 -8.04 10.02 4.33
N ILE A 258 -7.39 9.97 5.48
CA ILE A 258 -7.70 10.91 6.57
C ILE A 258 -7.12 12.27 6.20
N GLU A 259 -7.99 13.23 5.91
CA GLU A 259 -7.56 14.59 5.60
C GLU A 259 -7.04 15.30 6.87
N ASP A 260 -5.97 16.09 6.75
CA ASP A 260 -5.38 16.82 7.86
C ASP A 260 -6.38 17.69 8.63
N ARG A 261 -7.30 18.34 7.95
CA ARG A 261 -8.41 19.12 8.57
C ARG A 261 -9.30 18.27 9.50
N LYS A 262 -9.27 16.94 9.40
CA LYS A 262 -9.99 15.98 10.25
C LYS A 262 -9.13 15.42 11.38
N LYS A 263 -7.89 15.85 11.52
CA LYS A 263 -6.91 15.39 12.51
C LYS A 263 -7.48 15.32 13.94
N ALA A 264 -8.22 16.34 14.36
CA ALA A 264 -8.82 16.37 15.71
C ALA A 264 -9.87 15.26 15.92
N TYR A 265 -10.70 14.98 14.91
CA TYR A 265 -11.68 13.90 14.95
C TYR A 265 -11.01 12.53 14.93
N TYR A 266 -9.97 12.38 14.11
CA TYR A 266 -9.16 11.16 14.01
C TYR A 266 -8.52 10.81 15.35
N TYR A 267 -7.80 11.74 15.97
CA TYR A 267 -7.18 11.49 17.29
C TYR A 267 -8.19 11.25 18.39
N ARG A 268 -9.34 11.97 18.38
CA ARG A 268 -10.44 11.66 19.29
C ARG A 268 -10.94 10.23 19.10
N GLY A 269 -11.15 9.81 17.85
CA GLY A 269 -11.59 8.47 17.51
C GLY A 269 -10.63 7.39 17.99
N LEU A 270 -9.33 7.58 17.79
CA LEU A 270 -8.28 6.67 18.29
C LEU A 270 -8.27 6.61 19.81
N SER A 271 -8.27 7.75 20.49
CA SER A 271 -8.20 7.81 21.97
C SER A 271 -9.43 7.20 22.64
N LYS A 272 -10.58 7.21 21.97
CA LYS A 272 -11.87 6.69 22.47
C LYS A 272 -12.27 5.35 21.87
N TRP A 273 -11.41 4.71 21.08
CA TRP A 273 -11.73 3.47 20.36
C TRP A 273 -12.31 2.36 21.23
N LYS A 274 -11.81 2.20 22.45
CA LYS A 274 -12.28 1.16 23.39
C LYS A 274 -13.65 1.47 23.99
N GLU A 275 -14.04 2.75 24.01
CA GLU A 275 -15.30 3.24 24.58
C GLU A 275 -16.37 3.43 23.51
N GLU A 276 -16.00 4.11 22.40
CA GLU A 276 -16.93 4.51 21.34
C GLU A 276 -16.26 4.38 19.95
N LYS A 277 -16.46 3.24 19.32
CA LYS A 277 -15.84 2.92 18.04
C LYS A 277 -16.35 3.77 16.88
N ALA A 278 -17.60 4.27 16.99
CA ALA A 278 -18.25 5.02 15.91
C ALA A 278 -17.45 6.25 15.50
N TRP A 279 -16.80 6.94 16.43
CA TRP A 279 -16.06 8.17 16.13
C TRP A 279 -14.90 7.96 15.16
N LEU A 280 -14.10 6.91 15.35
CA LEU A 280 -13.04 6.58 14.39
C LEU A 280 -13.64 6.05 13.09
N THR A 281 -14.64 5.20 13.20
CA THR A 281 -15.34 4.63 12.06
C THR A 281 -15.89 5.71 11.14
N ASP A 282 -16.63 6.69 11.69
CA ASP A 282 -17.19 7.81 10.92
C ASP A 282 -16.08 8.64 10.25
N THR A 283 -14.97 8.86 10.95
CA THR A 283 -13.83 9.59 10.38
C THR A 283 -13.17 8.83 9.22
N CYS A 284 -13.02 7.51 9.32
CA CYS A 284 -12.48 6.69 8.25
C CYS A 284 -13.44 6.58 7.07
N LEU A 285 -14.75 6.48 7.30
CA LEU A 285 -15.77 6.47 6.24
C LEU A 285 -15.82 7.82 5.51
N ASP A 286 -15.72 8.96 6.21
CA ASP A 286 -15.56 10.27 5.56
C ASP A 286 -14.28 10.34 4.71
N GLY A 287 -13.20 9.70 5.16
CA GLY A 287 -11.97 9.53 4.39
C GLY A 287 -12.15 8.62 3.15
N GLN A 288 -13.03 7.63 3.24
CA GLN A 288 -13.42 6.77 2.11
C GLN A 288 -14.25 7.57 1.08
N ASP A 289 -15.17 8.42 1.53
CA ASP A 289 -15.90 9.34 0.65
C ASP A 289 -14.96 10.31 -0.08
N THR A 290 -13.86 10.71 0.57
CA THR A 290 -12.81 11.52 -0.09
C THR A 290 -12.14 10.75 -1.21
N PHE A 291 -11.86 9.45 -1.02
CA PHE A 291 -11.30 8.59 -2.06
C PHE A 291 -12.31 8.34 -3.19
N VAL A 292 -13.58 8.14 -2.88
CA VAL A 292 -14.67 8.00 -3.86
C VAL A 292 -14.75 9.25 -4.75
N ARG A 293 -14.74 10.45 -4.17
CA ARG A 293 -14.71 11.69 -4.96
C ARG A 293 -13.50 11.79 -5.89
N LEU A 294 -12.36 11.23 -5.49
CA LEU A 294 -11.18 11.15 -6.36
C LEU A 294 -11.41 10.20 -7.54
N LEU A 295 -12.01 9.03 -7.28
CA LEU A 295 -12.37 8.08 -8.35
C LEU A 295 -13.39 8.70 -9.33
N ASP A 296 -14.42 9.40 -8.82
CA ASP A 296 -15.40 10.12 -9.63
C ASP A 296 -14.76 11.19 -10.52
N MET A 297 -13.86 12.00 -9.94
CA MET A 297 -13.14 13.05 -10.66
C MET A 297 -12.28 12.49 -11.80
N LEU A 298 -11.75 11.28 -11.63
CA LEU A 298 -10.93 10.59 -12.62
C LEU A 298 -11.75 9.66 -13.53
N GLU A 299 -13.08 9.69 -13.40
CA GLU A 299 -14.00 8.83 -14.19
C GLU A 299 -13.69 7.33 -14.07
N ILE A 300 -13.17 6.90 -12.91
CA ILE A 300 -12.84 5.50 -12.61
C ILE A 300 -14.09 4.80 -12.06
N PRO A 301 -14.58 3.74 -12.74
CA PRO A 301 -15.71 2.96 -12.25
C PRO A 301 -15.38 2.28 -10.92
N HIS A 302 -16.26 2.44 -9.94
CA HIS A 302 -16.16 1.81 -8.62
C HIS A 302 -17.57 1.45 -8.12
N GLN A 303 -17.69 0.39 -7.33
CA GLN A 303 -18.93 -0.05 -6.69
C GLN A 303 -18.68 -0.31 -5.21
#